data_525c2ca9d7dcfbe4c32c377d55d2a037
#
_entry.id   525c2ca9d7dcfbe4c32c377d55d2a037
#
_cell.length_a   1.000
_cell.length_b   1.000
_cell.length_c   1.000
_cell.angle_alpha   90.00
_cell.angle_beta   90.00
_cell.angle_gamma   90.00
#
_symmetry.space_group_name_H-M   'P 1'
#
loop_
_entity.id
_entity.type
_entity.pdbx_description
1 polymer ?
#
loop_
_entity_poly.entity_id
_entity_poly.type
_entity_poly.pdbx_seq_one_letter_code
_entity_poly.pdbx_strand_id
1 'polypeptide(L)'
;MDRRQSLKTLGAAALAAGAWPALAQDRPIRIVLPYSAGGQTDTASRLIGNHMQKTLGRPVITDNRPGGGALIATRYVQAAPPDGDTLLFYNWGFVTLPMLQKAATYDPLKDFDAVCMVGNGPNFLMVTDAVPAKTIPEFLAYARSLPHPIECANSGINTGGHIAAALLEKLADIKILHVPYKGSADVTTALITNQVKMQLSVTTDPLNPYIKSGKVRILGIATRKRSHLAPDVPPIGDFVPGYAVDGWYGILAPASTPLARREVLSAAFRAALADPEIKERLSLLYLEVAHAGPKEAAQEIADSAENFRKIVQVLGLTAQ
;
A
#
# COMPACT_ATOMS: atom_id res chain seq x y z
N MET A 1 -48.85 48.57 13.48
CA MET A 1 -48.08 47.40 12.99
C MET A 1 -49.05 46.24 12.89
N ASP A 2 -49.28 45.79 11.68
CA ASP A 2 -50.39 44.92 11.31
C ASP A 2 -50.04 43.45 11.61
N ARG A 3 -50.89 42.76 12.40
CA ARG A 3 -50.70 41.33 12.77
C ARG A 3 -50.50 40.39 11.59
N ARG A 4 -50.90 40.81 10.40
CA ARG A 4 -50.72 40.03 9.15
C ARG A 4 -49.30 40.08 8.58
N GLN A 5 -48.48 41.07 8.92
CA GLN A 5 -47.08 41.16 8.49
C GLN A 5 -46.17 40.31 9.35
N SER A 6 -46.45 40.18 10.65
CA SER A 6 -45.66 39.37 11.59
C SER A 6 -45.78 37.85 11.32
N LEU A 7 -46.93 37.41 10.78
CA LEU A 7 -47.15 35.99 10.41
C LEU A 7 -46.43 35.59 9.10
N LYS A 8 -46.21 36.55 8.21
CA LYS A 8 -45.47 36.28 6.95
C LYS A 8 -43.97 36.20 7.14
N THR A 9 -43.42 36.93 8.10
CA THR A 9 -41.97 36.90 8.44
C THR A 9 -41.59 35.66 9.22
N LEU A 10 -42.46 35.09 10.07
CA LEU A 10 -42.22 33.85 10.79
C LEU A 10 -42.28 32.60 9.87
N GLY A 11 -43.12 32.63 8.83
CA GLY A 11 -43.21 31.53 7.84
C GLY A 11 -42.01 31.44 6.92
N ALA A 12 -41.33 32.56 6.58
CA ALA A 12 -40.17 32.58 5.73
C ALA A 12 -38.88 32.13 6.46
N ALA A 13 -38.77 32.35 7.75
CA ALA A 13 -37.62 31.90 8.56
C ALA A 13 -37.62 30.41 8.85
N ALA A 14 -38.81 29.78 8.93
CA ALA A 14 -38.95 28.34 9.15
C ALA A 14 -38.61 27.48 7.90
N LEU A 15 -38.74 28.04 6.66
CA LEU A 15 -38.40 27.36 5.41
C LEU A 15 -36.92 27.43 5.07
N ALA A 16 -36.17 28.37 5.65
CA ALA A 16 -34.70 28.49 5.43
C ALA A 16 -33.87 27.54 6.30
N ALA A 17 -34.42 27.01 7.39
CA ALA A 17 -33.70 26.12 8.32
C ALA A 17 -33.72 24.64 7.91
N GLY A 18 -34.50 24.26 6.89
CA GLY A 18 -34.70 22.84 6.49
C GLY A 18 -33.91 22.36 5.28
N ALA A 19 -33.07 23.19 4.65
CA ALA A 19 -32.52 22.88 3.33
C ALA A 19 -31.00 22.54 3.33
N TRP A 20 -30.40 22.17 4.47
CA TRP A 20 -28.94 22.08 4.51
C TRP A 20 -28.33 20.77 5.01
N PRO A 21 -28.80 19.57 4.70
CA PRO A 21 -27.84 18.48 4.64
C PRO A 21 -27.97 17.52 3.45
N ALA A 22 -28.88 17.72 2.49
CA ALA A 22 -29.12 16.71 1.45
C ALA A 22 -28.02 16.60 0.37
N LEU A 23 -27.22 17.65 0.14
CA LEU A 23 -26.19 17.64 -0.93
C LEU A 23 -24.83 17.05 -0.52
N ALA A 24 -24.59 16.81 0.76
CA ALA A 24 -23.34 16.22 1.24
C ALA A 24 -23.34 14.69 1.20
N GLN A 25 -24.53 14.07 1.10
CA GLN A 25 -24.70 12.62 1.15
C GLN A 25 -24.38 11.90 -0.18
N ASP A 26 -24.40 12.61 -1.32
CA ASP A 26 -24.25 12.01 -2.65
C ASP A 26 -22.80 12.01 -3.18
N ARG A 27 -21.88 12.70 -2.54
CA ARG A 27 -20.47 12.68 -2.99
C ARG A 27 -19.81 11.36 -2.65
N PRO A 28 -19.19 10.66 -3.61
CA PRO A 28 -18.50 9.42 -3.34
C PRO A 28 -17.25 9.66 -2.50
N ILE A 29 -16.95 8.74 -1.58
CA ILE A 29 -15.61 8.64 -1.00
C ILE A 29 -14.72 7.99 -2.03
N ARG A 30 -13.60 8.62 -2.32
CA ARG A 30 -12.63 8.18 -3.31
C ARG A 30 -11.39 7.63 -2.62
N ILE A 31 -11.11 6.34 -2.80
CA ILE A 31 -9.88 5.71 -2.34
C ILE A 31 -8.91 5.68 -3.53
N VAL A 32 -7.92 6.56 -3.50
CA VAL A 32 -6.91 6.72 -4.55
C VAL A 32 -5.77 5.75 -4.33
N LEU A 33 -5.37 5.05 -5.39
CA LEU A 33 -4.29 4.08 -5.39
C LEU A 33 -3.16 4.51 -6.34
N PRO A 34 -1.89 4.43 -5.94
CA PRO A 34 -0.76 4.78 -6.81
C PRO A 34 -0.39 3.67 -7.79
N TYR A 35 -1.18 2.62 -7.92
CA TYR A 35 -0.88 1.42 -8.68
C TYR A 35 -1.96 1.10 -9.73
N SER A 36 -1.59 0.32 -10.74
CA SER A 36 -2.52 -0.22 -11.75
C SER A 36 -3.58 -1.13 -11.10
N ALA A 37 -4.74 -1.23 -11.76
CA ALA A 37 -5.79 -2.15 -11.36
C ALA A 37 -5.33 -3.62 -11.39
N GLY A 38 -5.97 -4.48 -10.59
CA GLY A 38 -5.69 -5.92 -10.51
C GLY A 38 -4.54 -6.31 -9.57
N GLY A 39 -3.88 -5.35 -8.92
CA GLY A 39 -2.89 -5.62 -7.88
C GLY A 39 -3.51 -5.86 -6.50
N GLN A 40 -2.67 -6.24 -5.52
CA GLN A 40 -3.07 -6.52 -4.14
C GLN A 40 -3.86 -5.35 -3.51
N THR A 41 -3.35 -4.11 -3.60
CA THR A 41 -4.02 -2.91 -3.05
C THR A 41 -5.33 -2.59 -3.76
N ASP A 42 -5.42 -2.82 -5.07
CA ASP A 42 -6.66 -2.61 -5.83
C ASP A 42 -7.74 -3.59 -5.38
N THR A 43 -7.41 -4.87 -5.30
CA THR A 43 -8.32 -5.91 -4.81
C THR A 43 -8.78 -5.60 -3.38
N ALA A 44 -7.84 -5.27 -2.48
CA ALA A 44 -8.13 -4.91 -1.10
C ALA A 44 -9.05 -3.67 -1.02
N SER A 45 -8.73 -2.61 -1.77
CA SER A 45 -9.53 -1.37 -1.79
C SER A 45 -10.97 -1.60 -2.23
N ARG A 46 -11.19 -2.43 -3.26
CA ARG A 46 -12.53 -2.75 -3.76
C ARG A 46 -13.34 -3.58 -2.76
N LEU A 47 -12.72 -4.59 -2.14
CA LEU A 47 -13.38 -5.40 -1.10
C LEU A 47 -13.81 -4.52 0.09
N ILE A 48 -12.88 -3.73 0.62
CA ILE A 48 -13.12 -2.82 1.74
C ILE A 48 -14.14 -1.74 1.36
N GLY A 49 -13.99 -1.12 0.19
CA GLY A 49 -14.86 -0.05 -0.29
C GLY A 49 -16.31 -0.50 -0.48
N ASN A 50 -16.54 -1.71 -1.00
CA ASN A 50 -17.88 -2.28 -1.15
C ASN A 50 -18.58 -2.49 0.21
N HIS A 51 -17.83 -2.90 1.24
CA HIS A 51 -18.36 -3.02 2.59
C HIS A 51 -18.64 -1.64 3.20
N MET A 52 -17.70 -0.71 3.08
CA MET A 52 -17.84 0.66 3.60
C MET A 52 -19.03 1.39 2.97
N GLN A 53 -19.31 1.17 1.68
CA GLN A 53 -20.48 1.75 1.00
C GLN A 53 -21.79 1.38 1.70
N LYS A 54 -21.93 0.12 2.13
CA LYS A 54 -23.10 -0.36 2.88
C LYS A 54 -23.18 0.29 4.27
N THR A 55 -22.05 0.39 4.96
CA THR A 55 -21.96 0.93 6.32
C THR A 55 -22.19 2.44 6.36
N LEU A 56 -21.66 3.18 5.39
CA LEU A 56 -21.71 4.64 5.35
C LEU A 56 -22.92 5.20 4.59
N GLY A 57 -23.66 4.35 3.86
CA GLY A 57 -24.78 4.78 3.01
C GLY A 57 -24.36 5.72 1.85
N ARG A 58 -23.07 5.68 1.45
CA ARG A 58 -22.47 6.54 0.42
C ARG A 58 -21.65 5.70 -0.55
N PRO A 59 -21.57 6.07 -1.84
CA PRO A 59 -20.67 5.41 -2.78
C PRO A 59 -19.22 5.49 -2.31
N VAL A 60 -18.48 4.38 -2.39
CA VAL A 60 -17.03 4.32 -2.16
C VAL A 60 -16.37 3.77 -3.42
N ILE A 61 -15.54 4.57 -4.06
CA ILE A 61 -14.91 4.23 -5.35
C ILE A 61 -13.40 4.09 -5.21
N THR A 62 -12.85 3.08 -5.86
CA THR A 62 -11.41 2.90 -6.03
C THR A 62 -10.96 3.64 -7.28
N ASP A 63 -9.95 4.53 -7.16
CA ASP A 63 -9.40 5.36 -8.23
C ASP A 63 -7.91 5.06 -8.43
N ASN A 64 -7.58 4.29 -9.45
CA ASN A 64 -6.21 3.92 -9.76
C ASN A 64 -5.50 5.05 -10.54
N ARG A 65 -4.43 5.62 -9.98
CA ARG A 65 -3.61 6.69 -10.57
C ARG A 65 -2.14 6.32 -10.57
N PRO A 66 -1.73 5.35 -11.40
CA PRO A 66 -0.35 4.92 -11.49
C PRO A 66 0.54 6.00 -12.13
N GLY A 67 1.86 5.90 -11.89
CA GLY A 67 2.87 6.71 -12.55
C GLY A 67 3.67 7.61 -11.59
N GLY A 68 4.85 8.05 -12.08
CA GLY A 68 5.79 8.87 -11.31
C GLY A 68 6.31 8.20 -10.03
N GLY A 69 6.36 6.85 -9.97
CA GLY A 69 6.73 6.15 -8.75
C GLY A 69 5.74 6.37 -7.59
N ALA A 70 4.45 6.51 -7.89
CA ALA A 70 3.34 6.87 -6.98
C ALA A 70 3.09 8.38 -6.79
N LEU A 71 3.94 9.25 -7.33
CA LEU A 71 3.84 10.69 -7.11
C LEU A 71 2.54 11.31 -7.66
N ILE A 72 2.01 10.77 -8.77
CA ILE A 72 0.76 11.27 -9.38
C ILE A 72 -0.41 11.13 -8.41
N ALA A 73 -0.59 9.94 -7.81
CA ALA A 73 -1.64 9.68 -6.84
C ALA A 73 -1.45 10.52 -5.56
N THR A 74 -0.23 10.55 -5.04
CA THR A 74 0.10 11.28 -3.81
C THR A 74 -0.19 12.77 -3.94
N ARG A 75 0.26 13.41 -5.03
CA ARG A 75 -0.03 14.83 -5.30
C ARG A 75 -1.52 15.11 -5.50
N TYR A 76 -2.22 14.20 -6.15
CA TYR A 76 -3.66 14.35 -6.35
C TYR A 76 -4.41 14.39 -5.01
N VAL A 77 -4.05 13.50 -4.07
CA VAL A 77 -4.66 13.51 -2.73
C VAL A 77 -4.16 14.70 -1.91
N GLN A 78 -2.88 15.05 -1.95
CA GLN A 78 -2.34 16.23 -1.26
C GLN A 78 -3.09 17.52 -1.61
N ALA A 79 -3.47 17.69 -2.88
CA ALA A 79 -4.19 18.86 -3.38
C ALA A 79 -5.71 18.80 -3.18
N ALA A 80 -6.26 17.69 -2.65
CA ALA A 80 -7.69 17.52 -2.46
C ALA A 80 -8.18 18.30 -1.22
N PRO A 81 -9.48 18.67 -1.17
CA PRO A 81 -10.08 19.26 0.02
C PRO A 81 -9.91 18.34 1.26
N PRO A 82 -9.66 18.91 2.45
CA PRO A 82 -9.49 18.13 3.69
C PRO A 82 -10.85 17.75 4.32
N ASP A 83 -11.81 17.32 3.50
CA ASP A 83 -13.18 16.92 3.90
C ASP A 83 -13.30 15.41 4.21
N GLY A 84 -12.22 14.64 3.92
CA GLY A 84 -12.19 13.20 4.10
C GLY A 84 -12.94 12.41 3.01
N ASP A 85 -13.25 13.03 1.87
CA ASP A 85 -13.88 12.37 0.73
C ASP A 85 -12.85 11.90 -0.32
N THR A 86 -11.58 12.30 -0.18
CA THR A 86 -10.48 11.82 -1.02
C THR A 86 -9.36 11.28 -0.12
N LEU A 87 -9.09 9.97 -0.23
CA LEU A 87 -8.16 9.23 0.62
C LEU A 87 -7.07 8.59 -0.23
N LEU A 88 -5.87 8.47 0.30
CA LEU A 88 -4.77 7.74 -0.31
C LEU A 88 -4.62 6.39 0.39
N PHE A 89 -4.74 5.30 -0.35
CA PHE A 89 -4.38 3.97 0.14
C PHE A 89 -2.98 3.61 -0.38
N TYR A 90 -2.01 3.65 0.50
CA TYR A 90 -0.62 3.44 0.14
C TYR A 90 0.09 2.55 1.15
N ASN A 91 1.28 2.11 0.80
CA ASN A 91 2.16 1.33 1.67
C ASN A 91 3.34 2.19 2.17
N TRP A 92 4.27 1.58 2.88
CA TRP A 92 5.48 2.22 3.39
C TRP A 92 6.33 2.98 2.33
N GLY A 93 6.14 2.71 1.03
CA GLY A 93 6.67 3.54 -0.07
C GLY A 93 6.30 5.02 0.06
N PHE A 94 5.20 5.33 0.75
CA PHE A 94 4.78 6.69 1.06
C PHE A 94 5.85 7.49 1.82
N VAL A 95 6.52 6.89 2.79
CA VAL A 95 7.56 7.58 3.57
C VAL A 95 8.93 7.57 2.90
N THR A 96 9.18 6.60 2.00
CA THR A 96 10.48 6.50 1.32
C THR A 96 10.56 7.35 0.05
N LEU A 97 9.45 7.62 -0.61
CA LEU A 97 9.43 8.35 -1.87
C LEU A 97 10.12 9.73 -1.80
N PRO A 98 9.86 10.59 -0.78
CA PRO A 98 10.58 11.87 -0.66
C PRO A 98 12.07 11.74 -0.37
N MET A 99 12.51 10.60 0.17
CA MET A 99 13.93 10.35 0.43
C MET A 99 14.69 9.99 -0.83
N LEU A 100 14.00 9.50 -1.86
CA LEU A 100 14.59 8.86 -3.04
C LEU A 100 14.27 9.56 -4.36
N GLN A 101 13.32 10.50 -4.37
CA GLN A 101 12.89 11.20 -5.57
C GLN A 101 12.76 12.71 -5.31
N LYS A 102 13.63 13.52 -5.92
CA LYS A 102 13.62 14.99 -5.78
C LYS A 102 12.28 15.64 -6.15
N ALA A 103 11.56 15.04 -7.10
CA ALA A 103 10.23 15.50 -7.49
C ALA A 103 9.17 15.27 -6.40
N ALA A 104 9.41 14.40 -5.43
CA ALA A 104 8.50 14.16 -4.31
C ALA A 104 8.73 15.19 -3.20
N THR A 105 8.15 16.36 -3.35
CA THR A 105 8.36 17.51 -2.46
C THR A 105 7.43 17.53 -1.24
N TYR A 106 6.59 16.50 -1.04
CA TYR A 106 5.73 16.44 0.13
C TYR A 106 6.47 15.93 1.38
N ASP A 107 6.02 16.40 2.54
CA ASP A 107 6.43 15.88 3.84
C ASP A 107 5.38 14.86 4.31
N PRO A 108 5.72 13.56 4.43
CA PRO A 108 4.77 12.52 4.77
C PRO A 108 4.16 12.68 6.17
N LEU A 109 4.77 13.46 7.06
CA LEU A 109 4.31 13.66 8.43
C LEU A 109 3.58 14.98 8.65
N LYS A 110 3.60 15.90 7.65
CA LYS A 110 2.97 17.21 7.76
C LYS A 110 1.87 17.45 6.73
N ASP A 111 2.05 16.90 5.52
CA ASP A 111 1.13 17.17 4.39
C ASP A 111 -0.04 16.19 4.32
N PHE A 112 -0.02 15.18 5.20
CA PHE A 112 -1.06 14.16 5.29
C PHE A 112 -1.40 13.84 6.73
N ASP A 113 -2.65 13.48 6.94
CA ASP A 113 -3.17 12.95 8.18
C ASP A 113 -3.47 11.46 8.06
N ALA A 114 -3.00 10.65 9.00
CA ALA A 114 -3.34 9.23 9.06
C ALA A 114 -4.83 9.04 9.39
N VAL A 115 -5.50 8.16 8.64
CA VAL A 115 -6.87 7.72 8.91
C VAL A 115 -6.85 6.40 9.67
N CYS A 116 -6.15 5.39 9.14
CA CYS A 116 -5.97 4.12 9.83
C CYS A 116 -4.85 3.30 9.18
N MET A 117 -4.33 2.32 9.91
CA MET A 117 -3.63 1.17 9.31
C MET A 117 -4.67 0.15 8.83
N VAL A 118 -4.37 -0.50 7.73
CA VAL A 118 -5.16 -1.60 7.15
C VAL A 118 -4.56 -2.94 7.54
N GLY A 119 -3.25 -3.03 7.51
CA GLY A 119 -2.53 -4.24 7.83
C GLY A 119 -1.09 -4.25 7.34
N ASN A 120 -0.48 -5.41 7.46
CA ASN A 120 0.89 -5.67 7.02
C ASN A 120 0.87 -6.53 5.76
N GLY A 121 1.74 -6.23 4.82
CA GLY A 121 1.88 -7.00 3.57
C GLY A 121 3.35 -7.26 3.31
N PRO A 122 3.80 -8.49 3.55
CA PRO A 122 5.19 -8.82 3.33
C PRO A 122 5.54 -8.86 1.85
N ASN A 123 6.76 -8.41 1.53
CA ASN A 123 7.36 -8.75 0.26
C ASN A 123 7.96 -10.15 0.34
N PHE A 124 7.72 -10.95 -0.69
CA PHE A 124 8.25 -12.30 -0.83
C PHE A 124 9.37 -12.33 -1.87
N LEU A 125 10.45 -13.02 -1.57
CA LEU A 125 11.43 -13.44 -2.58
C LEU A 125 10.83 -14.61 -3.35
N MET A 126 10.42 -14.33 -4.57
CA MET A 126 9.82 -15.30 -5.49
C MET A 126 10.74 -15.49 -6.69
N VAL A 127 10.86 -16.73 -7.13
CA VAL A 127 11.65 -17.10 -8.31
C VAL A 127 10.84 -17.97 -9.26
N THR A 128 11.16 -17.91 -10.55
CA THR A 128 10.56 -18.80 -11.56
C THR A 128 11.19 -20.21 -11.48
N ASP A 129 10.56 -21.19 -12.13
CA ASP A 129 11.08 -22.57 -12.23
C ASP A 129 12.41 -22.67 -12.99
N ALA A 130 12.76 -21.66 -13.79
CA ALA A 130 14.06 -21.56 -14.44
C ALA A 130 15.24 -21.33 -13.47
N VAL A 131 14.96 -20.83 -12.26
CA VAL A 131 15.96 -20.73 -11.18
C VAL A 131 16.02 -22.07 -10.45
N PRO A 132 17.16 -22.79 -10.40
CA PRO A 132 17.20 -24.13 -9.82
C PRO A 132 17.10 -24.16 -8.30
N ALA A 133 17.20 -23.00 -7.63
CA ALA A 133 17.19 -22.88 -6.16
C ALA A 133 15.81 -23.18 -5.55
N LYS A 134 15.81 -23.88 -4.41
CA LYS A 134 14.64 -24.20 -3.60
C LYS A 134 14.68 -23.53 -2.21
N THR A 135 15.84 -23.01 -1.82
CA THR A 135 16.08 -22.35 -0.53
C THR A 135 16.81 -21.03 -0.75
N ILE A 136 16.80 -20.17 0.27
CA ILE A 136 17.54 -18.89 0.21
C ILE A 136 19.05 -19.14 0.02
N PRO A 137 19.73 -20.03 0.77
CA PRO A 137 21.15 -20.30 0.53
C PRO A 137 21.47 -20.77 -0.91
N GLU A 138 20.64 -21.68 -1.47
CA GLU A 138 20.79 -22.13 -2.86
C GLU A 138 20.60 -20.98 -3.85
N PHE A 139 19.61 -20.10 -3.60
CA PHE A 139 19.37 -18.92 -4.43
C PHE A 139 20.57 -17.97 -4.41
N LEU A 140 21.12 -17.69 -3.24
CA LEU A 140 22.28 -16.80 -3.11
C LEU A 140 23.51 -17.39 -3.82
N ALA A 141 23.74 -18.69 -3.67
CA ALA A 141 24.82 -19.38 -4.38
C ALA A 141 24.62 -19.31 -5.90
N TYR A 142 23.40 -19.57 -6.36
CA TYR A 142 23.06 -19.48 -7.80
C TYR A 142 23.25 -18.04 -8.32
N ALA A 143 22.71 -17.03 -7.64
CA ALA A 143 22.83 -15.63 -8.07
C ALA A 143 24.29 -15.16 -8.17
N ARG A 144 25.17 -15.61 -7.23
CA ARG A 144 26.62 -15.33 -7.28
C ARG A 144 27.35 -16.05 -8.41
N SER A 145 26.85 -17.21 -8.86
CA SER A 145 27.47 -17.99 -9.94
C SER A 145 27.15 -17.45 -11.33
N LEU A 146 26.15 -16.57 -11.47
CA LEU A 146 25.74 -16.03 -12.75
C LEU A 146 26.82 -15.08 -13.31
N PRO A 147 27.09 -15.16 -14.65
CA PRO A 147 28.01 -14.22 -15.30
C PRO A 147 27.43 -12.82 -15.48
N HIS A 148 26.12 -12.64 -15.25
CA HIS A 148 25.38 -11.39 -15.37
C HIS A 148 24.46 -11.20 -14.16
N PRO A 149 23.99 -9.97 -13.88
CA PRO A 149 23.00 -9.71 -12.83
C PRO A 149 21.70 -10.49 -13.05
N ILE A 150 21.07 -11.00 -11.99
CA ILE A 150 19.76 -11.66 -12.07
C ILE A 150 18.64 -10.64 -12.25
N GLU A 151 17.74 -10.86 -13.22
CA GLU A 151 16.63 -9.94 -13.51
C GLU A 151 15.56 -10.01 -12.41
N CYS A 152 15.33 -8.88 -11.77
CA CYS A 152 14.33 -8.70 -10.71
C CYS A 152 13.26 -7.69 -11.12
N ALA A 153 12.02 -8.13 -11.26
CA ALA A 153 10.91 -7.22 -11.52
C ALA A 153 10.52 -6.44 -10.24
N ASN A 154 10.18 -5.17 -10.42
CA ASN A 154 9.59 -4.32 -9.39
C ASN A 154 8.50 -3.41 -9.98
N SER A 155 7.61 -2.90 -9.13
CA SER A 155 6.47 -2.06 -9.55
C SER A 155 6.83 -0.58 -9.73
N GLY A 156 8.09 -0.30 -10.04
CA GLY A 156 8.67 1.03 -10.26
C GLY A 156 9.91 1.26 -9.39
N ILE A 157 10.77 2.15 -9.86
CA ILE A 157 11.95 2.58 -9.10
C ILE A 157 11.51 3.23 -7.77
N ASN A 158 12.25 2.94 -6.71
CA ASN A 158 11.99 3.43 -5.35
C ASN A 158 10.68 2.91 -4.71
N THR A 159 10.02 1.93 -5.33
CA THR A 159 8.91 1.21 -4.68
C THR A 159 9.42 0.19 -3.67
N GLY A 160 8.50 -0.35 -2.87
CA GLY A 160 8.81 -1.31 -1.83
C GLY A 160 9.61 -2.51 -2.30
N GLY A 161 9.19 -3.11 -3.40
CA GLY A 161 9.90 -4.25 -3.99
C GLY A 161 11.30 -3.89 -4.49
N HIS A 162 11.47 -2.69 -5.06
CA HIS A 162 12.77 -2.21 -5.49
C HIS A 162 13.74 -2.04 -4.31
N ILE A 163 13.30 -1.35 -3.24
CA ILE A 163 14.13 -1.11 -2.05
C ILE A 163 14.48 -2.43 -1.35
N ALA A 164 13.53 -3.35 -1.25
CA ALA A 164 13.76 -4.67 -0.66
C ALA A 164 14.78 -5.48 -1.47
N ALA A 165 14.72 -5.43 -2.81
CA ALA A 165 15.68 -6.08 -3.68
C ALA A 165 17.07 -5.41 -3.61
N ALA A 166 17.13 -4.08 -3.58
CA ALA A 166 18.39 -3.35 -3.44
C ALA A 166 19.08 -3.61 -2.10
N LEU A 167 18.30 -3.74 -1.01
CA LEU A 167 18.86 -4.11 0.29
C LEU A 167 19.41 -5.55 0.26
N LEU A 168 18.70 -6.49 -0.39
CA LEU A 168 19.18 -7.85 -0.57
C LEU A 168 20.48 -7.87 -1.39
N GLU A 169 20.53 -7.16 -2.51
CA GLU A 169 21.71 -7.00 -3.36
C GLU A 169 22.92 -6.56 -2.54
N LYS A 170 22.74 -5.49 -1.74
CA LYS A 170 23.80 -4.89 -0.93
C LYS A 170 24.30 -5.82 0.18
N LEU A 171 23.38 -6.43 0.94
CA LEU A 171 23.75 -7.21 2.14
C LEU A 171 24.17 -8.63 1.81
N ALA A 172 23.65 -9.21 0.71
CA ALA A 172 23.99 -10.56 0.30
C ALA A 172 25.15 -10.64 -0.70
N ASP A 173 25.68 -9.50 -1.15
CA ASP A 173 26.75 -9.40 -2.17
C ASP A 173 26.41 -10.22 -3.44
N ILE A 174 25.24 -9.94 -3.99
CA ILE A 174 24.77 -10.46 -5.29
C ILE A 174 24.53 -9.30 -6.25
N LYS A 175 24.43 -9.59 -7.55
CA LYS A 175 24.14 -8.55 -8.55
C LYS A 175 22.71 -8.71 -9.08
N ILE A 176 21.93 -7.64 -9.01
CA ILE A 176 20.52 -7.61 -9.45
C ILE A 176 20.34 -6.59 -10.57
N LEU A 177 19.73 -7.02 -11.68
CA LEU A 177 19.21 -6.11 -12.70
C LEU A 177 17.77 -5.73 -12.33
N HIS A 178 17.58 -4.52 -11.87
CA HIS A 178 16.26 -4.00 -11.50
C HIS A 178 15.44 -3.62 -12.72
N VAL A 179 14.35 -4.33 -12.99
CA VAL A 179 13.45 -4.11 -14.14
C VAL A 179 12.14 -3.49 -13.64
N PRO A 180 11.93 -2.16 -13.82
CA PRO A 180 10.74 -1.47 -13.35
C PRO A 180 9.54 -1.69 -14.29
N TYR A 181 8.37 -1.98 -13.69
CA TYR A 181 7.06 -2.07 -14.32
C TYR A 181 6.10 -1.01 -13.72
N LYS A 182 4.91 -0.85 -14.32
CA LYS A 182 3.92 0.15 -13.87
C LYS A 182 3.16 -0.24 -12.60
N GLY A 183 3.17 -1.51 -12.23
CA GLY A 183 2.47 -2.01 -11.04
C GLY A 183 2.64 -3.51 -10.83
N SER A 184 2.09 -4.04 -9.73
CA SER A 184 2.24 -5.45 -9.35
C SER A 184 1.60 -6.41 -10.34
N ALA A 185 0.57 -6.01 -11.08
CA ALA A 185 -0.03 -6.83 -12.12
C ALA A 185 0.95 -7.10 -13.28
N ASP A 186 1.68 -6.05 -13.72
CA ASP A 186 2.68 -6.18 -14.78
C ASP A 186 3.89 -7.00 -14.31
N VAL A 187 4.32 -6.79 -13.04
CA VAL A 187 5.37 -7.58 -12.38
C VAL A 187 4.99 -9.07 -12.37
N THR A 188 3.73 -9.38 -11.97
CA THR A 188 3.22 -10.75 -11.98
C THR A 188 3.29 -11.36 -13.38
N THR A 189 2.84 -10.63 -14.40
CA THR A 189 2.89 -11.09 -15.80
C THR A 189 4.32 -11.39 -16.24
N ALA A 190 5.26 -10.49 -15.94
CA ALA A 190 6.67 -10.68 -16.30
C ALA A 190 7.28 -11.93 -15.63
N LEU A 191 6.90 -12.21 -14.38
CA LEU A 191 7.38 -13.40 -13.66
C LEU A 191 6.79 -14.69 -14.25
N ILE A 192 5.47 -14.77 -14.44
CA ILE A 192 4.82 -16.00 -14.93
C ILE A 192 5.17 -16.34 -16.40
N THR A 193 5.54 -15.32 -17.19
CA THR A 193 6.03 -15.48 -18.58
C THR A 193 7.55 -15.65 -18.65
N ASN A 194 8.24 -15.72 -17.52
CA ASN A 194 9.68 -15.91 -17.40
C ASN A 194 10.53 -14.82 -18.11
N GLN A 195 9.97 -13.62 -18.28
CA GLN A 195 10.70 -12.44 -18.76
C GLN A 195 11.75 -11.95 -17.74
N VAL A 196 11.47 -12.20 -16.45
CA VAL A 196 12.40 -11.98 -15.35
C VAL A 196 12.51 -13.26 -14.53
N LYS A 197 13.60 -13.43 -13.78
CA LYS A 197 13.86 -14.66 -13.02
C LYS A 197 13.39 -14.58 -11.57
N MET A 198 13.30 -13.37 -11.02
CA MET A 198 12.88 -13.16 -9.65
C MET A 198 12.03 -11.90 -9.50
N GLN A 199 11.29 -11.86 -8.40
CA GLN A 199 10.76 -10.62 -7.82
C GLN A 199 10.93 -10.66 -6.30
N LEU A 200 11.01 -9.48 -5.70
CA LEU A 200 10.91 -9.28 -4.27
C LEU A 200 9.76 -8.30 -4.02
N SER A 201 8.54 -8.82 -3.96
CA SER A 201 7.32 -8.03 -3.99
C SER A 201 6.18 -8.76 -3.27
N VAL A 202 5.03 -8.09 -3.21
CA VAL A 202 3.78 -8.71 -2.72
C VAL A 202 3.28 -9.77 -3.71
N THR A 203 2.44 -10.69 -3.23
CA THR A 203 1.72 -11.62 -4.10
C THR A 203 0.46 -10.97 -4.69
N THR A 204 -0.07 -11.57 -5.74
CA THR A 204 -1.32 -11.18 -6.39
C THR A 204 -2.17 -12.43 -6.68
N ASP A 205 -3.50 -12.30 -6.77
CA ASP A 205 -4.40 -13.44 -7.07
C ASP A 205 -3.97 -14.25 -8.30
N PRO A 206 -3.60 -13.61 -9.44
CA PRO A 206 -3.15 -14.36 -10.62
C PRO A 206 -1.89 -15.18 -10.42
N LEU A 207 -1.10 -14.92 -9.36
CA LEU A 207 0.14 -15.63 -9.07
C LEU A 207 -0.11 -16.97 -8.33
N ASN A 208 -1.21 -17.07 -7.59
CA ASN A 208 -1.51 -18.24 -6.76
C ASN A 208 -1.51 -19.60 -7.52
N PRO A 209 -2.09 -19.75 -8.73
CA PRO A 209 -2.02 -21.00 -9.47
C PRO A 209 -0.59 -21.39 -9.83
N TYR A 210 0.27 -20.43 -10.13
CA TYR A 210 1.68 -20.66 -10.49
C TYR A 210 2.53 -21.04 -9.27
N ILE A 211 2.22 -20.49 -8.09
CA ILE A 211 2.84 -20.92 -6.84
C ILE A 211 2.42 -22.37 -6.52
N LYS A 212 1.13 -22.69 -6.61
CA LYS A 212 0.60 -24.03 -6.36
C LYS A 212 1.17 -25.09 -7.32
N SER A 213 1.40 -24.73 -8.57
CA SER A 213 1.99 -25.64 -9.58
C SER A 213 3.51 -25.73 -9.50
N GLY A 214 4.18 -24.92 -8.69
CA GLY A 214 5.64 -24.89 -8.57
C GLY A 214 6.35 -24.10 -9.70
N LYS A 215 5.62 -23.51 -10.64
CA LYS A 215 6.22 -22.63 -11.67
C LYS A 215 6.80 -21.36 -11.09
N VAL A 216 6.25 -20.89 -9.97
CA VAL A 216 6.81 -19.83 -9.14
C VAL A 216 7.01 -20.39 -7.74
N ARG A 217 8.18 -20.19 -7.16
CA ARG A 217 8.49 -20.60 -5.80
C ARG A 217 8.72 -19.40 -4.92
N ILE A 218 8.15 -19.43 -3.70
CA ILE A 218 8.45 -18.48 -2.63
C ILE A 218 9.62 -19.07 -1.84
N LEU A 219 10.74 -18.35 -1.80
CA LEU A 219 11.94 -18.80 -1.10
C LEU A 219 12.09 -18.16 0.28
N GLY A 220 11.58 -16.94 0.45
CA GLY A 220 11.74 -16.19 1.69
C GLY A 220 10.79 -15.01 1.80
N ILE A 221 10.72 -14.47 3.01
CA ILE A 221 9.91 -13.29 3.35
C ILE A 221 10.83 -12.14 3.79
N ALA A 222 10.52 -10.92 3.36
CA ALA A 222 11.36 -9.76 3.63
C ALA A 222 11.24 -9.26 5.07
N THR A 223 10.19 -9.62 5.80
CA THR A 223 9.93 -9.16 7.15
C THR A 223 10.88 -9.79 8.17
N ARG A 224 11.06 -9.11 9.30
CA ARG A 224 11.89 -9.59 10.42
C ARG A 224 11.37 -10.89 11.04
N LYS A 225 10.05 -11.06 11.06
CA LYS A 225 9.38 -12.24 11.62
C LYS A 225 8.63 -12.99 10.52
N ARG A 226 8.40 -14.29 10.74
CA ARG A 226 7.53 -15.09 9.88
C ARG A 226 6.11 -14.51 9.86
N SER A 227 5.46 -14.61 8.70
CA SER A 227 4.03 -14.34 8.61
C SER A 227 3.23 -15.54 9.09
N HIS A 228 2.16 -15.31 9.85
CA HIS A 228 1.23 -16.39 10.22
C HIS A 228 0.43 -16.90 9.00
N LEU A 229 0.35 -16.13 7.93
CA LEU A 229 -0.25 -16.53 6.66
C LEU A 229 0.70 -17.38 5.78
N ALA A 230 2.00 -17.39 6.10
CA ALA A 230 3.02 -18.17 5.41
C ALA A 230 4.05 -18.72 6.41
N PRO A 231 3.64 -19.61 7.35
CA PRO A 231 4.48 -20.06 8.47
C PRO A 231 5.72 -20.84 8.02
N ASP A 232 5.66 -21.49 6.85
CA ASP A 232 6.76 -22.28 6.29
C ASP A 232 7.79 -21.44 5.55
N VAL A 233 7.49 -20.16 5.25
CA VAL A 233 8.40 -19.26 4.54
C VAL A 233 9.35 -18.57 5.52
N PRO A 234 10.67 -18.81 5.43
CA PRO A 234 11.62 -18.24 6.37
C PRO A 234 11.88 -16.75 6.10
N PRO A 235 12.17 -15.93 7.11
CA PRO A 235 12.72 -14.60 6.93
C PRO A 235 14.05 -14.65 6.17
N ILE A 236 14.23 -13.71 5.22
CA ILE A 236 15.52 -13.58 4.51
C ILE A 236 16.64 -13.23 5.51
N GLY A 237 16.30 -12.48 6.56
CA GLY A 237 17.24 -12.10 7.63
C GLY A 237 17.85 -13.27 8.39
N ASP A 238 17.22 -14.46 8.39
CA ASP A 238 17.79 -15.67 8.98
C ASP A 238 19.06 -16.14 8.23
N PHE A 239 19.24 -15.74 6.98
CA PHE A 239 20.35 -16.12 6.11
C PHE A 239 21.20 -14.93 5.65
N VAL A 240 20.67 -13.71 5.72
CA VAL A 240 21.33 -12.46 5.33
C VAL A 240 21.28 -11.51 6.54
N PRO A 241 22.33 -11.48 7.36
CA PRO A 241 22.37 -10.66 8.57
C PRO A 241 22.07 -9.18 8.30
N GLY A 242 21.17 -8.60 9.09
CA GLY A 242 20.75 -7.21 8.95
C GLY A 242 19.65 -6.96 7.92
N TYR A 243 19.23 -7.97 7.15
CA TYR A 243 18.13 -7.82 6.21
C TYR A 243 16.78 -7.87 6.93
N ALA A 244 16.01 -6.78 6.83
CA ALA A 244 14.60 -6.74 7.22
C ALA A 244 13.92 -5.56 6.54
N VAL A 245 12.78 -5.82 5.91
CA VAL A 245 11.90 -4.81 5.29
C VAL A 245 10.47 -5.11 5.73
N ASP A 246 10.07 -4.51 6.83
CA ASP A 246 8.71 -4.63 7.35
C ASP A 246 7.81 -3.68 6.56
N GLY A 247 6.69 -4.21 6.06
CA GLY A 247 5.78 -3.46 5.21
C GLY A 247 4.42 -3.25 5.88
N TRP A 248 3.86 -2.06 5.73
CA TRP A 248 2.52 -1.73 6.16
C TRP A 248 1.68 -1.17 5.00
N TYR A 249 0.37 -1.21 5.17
CA TYR A 249 -0.61 -0.55 4.33
C TYR A 249 -1.48 0.35 5.19
N GLY A 250 -1.63 1.61 4.77
CA GLY A 250 -2.38 2.62 5.51
C GLY A 250 -3.26 3.48 4.61
N ILE A 251 -4.22 4.11 5.23
CA ILE A 251 -5.12 5.09 4.64
C ILE A 251 -4.73 6.46 5.17
N LEU A 252 -4.53 7.39 4.24
CA LEU A 252 -4.12 8.76 4.51
C LEU A 252 -5.15 9.73 3.92
N ALA A 253 -5.30 10.87 4.54
CA ALA A 253 -6.10 11.98 4.05
C ALA A 253 -5.22 13.23 3.88
N PRO A 254 -5.65 14.27 3.14
CA PRO A 254 -4.96 15.56 3.13
C PRO A 254 -4.76 16.12 4.53
N ALA A 255 -3.67 16.84 4.78
CA ALA A 255 -3.44 17.53 6.04
C ALA A 255 -4.63 18.44 6.41
N SER A 256 -4.86 18.61 7.70
CA SER A 256 -6.00 19.36 8.25
C SER A 256 -7.37 18.69 8.07
N THR A 257 -7.41 17.41 7.67
CA THR A 257 -8.68 16.65 7.71
C THR A 257 -9.12 16.47 9.17
N PRO A 258 -10.33 16.92 9.55
CA PRO A 258 -10.76 16.92 10.96
C PRO A 258 -10.66 15.53 11.59
N LEU A 259 -10.14 15.46 12.82
CA LEU A 259 -9.96 14.19 13.55
C LEU A 259 -11.27 13.40 13.65
N ALA A 260 -12.39 14.07 13.98
CA ALA A 260 -13.70 13.42 14.06
C ALA A 260 -14.09 12.74 12.72
N ARG A 261 -13.75 13.37 11.57
CA ARG A 261 -13.99 12.76 10.25
C ARG A 261 -13.09 11.54 10.03
N ARG A 262 -11.82 11.63 10.39
CA ARG A 262 -10.87 10.50 10.30
C ARG A 262 -11.28 9.33 11.21
N GLU A 263 -11.81 9.59 12.38
CA GLU A 263 -12.32 8.56 13.31
C GLU A 263 -13.55 7.84 12.72
N VAL A 264 -14.50 8.57 12.13
CA VAL A 264 -15.65 7.96 11.43
C VAL A 264 -15.21 7.08 10.28
N LEU A 265 -14.26 7.55 9.46
CA LEU A 265 -13.70 6.76 8.37
C LEU A 265 -12.95 5.54 8.90
N SER A 266 -12.09 5.71 9.90
CA SER A 266 -11.35 4.61 10.55
C SER A 266 -12.29 3.54 11.11
N ALA A 267 -13.40 3.93 11.72
CA ALA A 267 -14.42 2.99 12.22
C ALA A 267 -15.04 2.18 11.07
N ALA A 268 -15.31 2.80 9.92
CA ALA A 268 -15.84 2.11 8.75
C ALA A 268 -14.82 1.13 8.15
N PHE A 269 -13.54 1.52 8.05
CA PHE A 269 -12.45 0.62 7.69
C PHE A 269 -12.33 -0.55 8.66
N ARG A 270 -12.36 -0.29 9.97
CA ARG A 270 -12.31 -1.33 11.00
C ARG A 270 -13.45 -2.32 10.88
N ALA A 271 -14.68 -1.85 10.63
CA ALA A 271 -15.83 -2.73 10.42
C ALA A 271 -15.65 -3.64 9.20
N ALA A 272 -15.17 -3.09 8.09
CA ALA A 272 -14.87 -3.86 6.89
C ALA A 272 -13.75 -4.90 7.15
N LEU A 273 -12.68 -4.51 7.82
CA LEU A 273 -11.55 -5.37 8.14
C LEU A 273 -11.88 -6.43 9.20
N ALA A 274 -12.96 -6.26 9.97
CA ALA A 274 -13.47 -7.26 10.91
C ALA A 274 -14.34 -8.33 10.24
N ASP A 275 -14.85 -8.06 9.03
CA ASP A 275 -15.69 -9.00 8.27
C ASP A 275 -14.90 -10.27 7.92
N PRO A 276 -15.42 -11.48 8.27
CA PRO A 276 -14.71 -12.73 8.04
C PRO A 276 -14.40 -13.01 6.55
N GLU A 277 -15.34 -12.69 5.65
CA GLU A 277 -15.15 -12.90 4.21
C GLU A 277 -14.05 -12.00 3.67
N ILE A 278 -14.03 -10.74 4.10
CA ILE A 278 -12.96 -9.78 3.72
C ILE A 278 -11.62 -10.25 4.27
N LYS A 279 -11.55 -10.67 5.54
CA LYS A 279 -10.31 -11.20 6.14
C LYS A 279 -9.79 -12.40 5.37
N GLU A 280 -10.65 -13.35 5.02
CA GLU A 280 -10.27 -14.51 4.23
C GLU A 280 -9.71 -14.10 2.87
N ARG A 281 -10.41 -13.22 2.16
CA ARG A 281 -9.96 -12.71 0.85
C ARG A 281 -8.64 -11.96 0.94
N LEU A 282 -8.43 -11.14 1.97
CA LEU A 282 -7.17 -10.43 2.20
C LEU A 282 -6.04 -11.39 2.55
N SER A 283 -6.33 -12.46 3.31
CA SER A 283 -5.33 -13.48 3.65
C SER A 283 -4.80 -14.23 2.43
N LEU A 284 -5.64 -14.48 1.44
CA LEU A 284 -5.23 -15.07 0.14
C LEU A 284 -4.25 -14.19 -0.64
N LEU A 285 -4.24 -12.89 -0.34
CA LEU A 285 -3.27 -11.93 -0.86
C LEU A 285 -2.06 -11.73 0.06
N TYR A 286 -1.96 -12.53 1.14
CA TYR A 286 -0.97 -12.35 2.21
C TYR A 286 -0.98 -10.93 2.83
N LEU A 287 -2.13 -10.28 2.85
CA LEU A 287 -2.34 -9.04 3.60
C LEU A 287 -2.85 -9.41 5.00
N GLU A 288 -1.99 -9.29 5.97
CA GLU A 288 -2.29 -9.53 7.38
C GLU A 288 -3.04 -8.33 7.95
N VAL A 289 -4.34 -8.52 8.20
CA VAL A 289 -5.17 -7.44 8.76
C VAL A 289 -4.65 -7.02 10.13
N ALA A 290 -4.27 -5.76 10.27
CA ALA A 290 -3.84 -5.13 11.51
C ALA A 290 -4.35 -3.68 11.54
N HIS A 291 -5.61 -3.51 11.97
CA HIS A 291 -6.21 -2.19 12.05
C HIS A 291 -5.65 -1.42 13.24
N ALA A 292 -5.19 -0.20 12.99
CA ALA A 292 -4.88 0.79 14.01
C ALA A 292 -5.60 2.11 13.66
N GLY A 293 -6.08 2.82 14.68
CA GLY A 293 -6.78 4.09 14.53
C GLY A 293 -5.86 5.25 14.13
N PRO A 294 -6.40 6.48 13.98
CA PRO A 294 -5.64 7.60 13.44
C PRO A 294 -4.36 7.93 14.22
N LYS A 295 -4.39 7.84 15.54
CA LYS A 295 -3.25 8.17 16.40
C LYS A 295 -2.13 7.13 16.29
N GLU A 296 -2.47 5.86 16.44
CA GLU A 296 -1.54 4.74 16.35
C GLU A 296 -0.96 4.62 14.92
N ALA A 297 -1.80 4.84 13.90
CA ALA A 297 -1.35 4.87 12.51
C ALA A 297 -0.35 6.00 12.24
N ALA A 298 -0.58 7.19 12.79
CA ALA A 298 0.37 8.30 12.66
C ALA A 298 1.72 7.96 13.31
N GLN A 299 1.71 7.30 14.48
CA GLN A 299 2.94 6.87 15.16
C GLN A 299 3.70 5.82 14.33
N GLU A 300 2.98 4.81 13.80
CA GLU A 300 3.58 3.77 12.97
C GLU A 300 4.21 4.33 11.69
N ILE A 301 3.57 5.32 11.06
CA ILE A 301 4.12 6.03 9.90
C ILE A 301 5.40 6.78 10.27
N ALA A 302 5.43 7.44 11.43
CA ALA A 302 6.60 8.18 11.90
C ALA A 302 7.78 7.23 12.22
N ASP A 303 7.53 6.12 12.92
CA ASP A 303 8.52 5.09 13.23
C ASP A 303 9.06 4.45 11.95
N SER A 304 8.18 4.20 10.98
CA SER A 304 8.54 3.68 9.66
C SER A 304 9.45 4.66 8.91
N ALA A 305 9.15 5.96 8.91
CA ALA A 305 9.98 6.97 8.26
C ALA A 305 11.40 6.99 8.85
N GLU A 306 11.52 6.86 10.17
CA GLU A 306 12.84 6.79 10.84
C GLU A 306 13.61 5.51 10.46
N ASN A 307 12.93 4.36 10.43
CA ASN A 307 13.55 3.08 10.06
C ASN A 307 14.02 3.09 8.60
N PHE A 308 13.19 3.57 7.68
CA PHE A 308 13.57 3.62 6.26
C PHE A 308 14.66 4.64 5.96
N ARG A 309 14.76 5.73 6.73
CA ARG A 309 15.89 6.65 6.63
C ARG A 309 17.22 5.92 6.86
N LYS A 310 17.28 5.03 7.86
CA LYS A 310 18.46 4.19 8.13
C LYS A 310 18.77 3.23 6.96
N ILE A 311 17.73 2.58 6.39
CA ILE A 311 17.92 1.70 5.22
C ILE A 311 18.45 2.48 4.02
N VAL A 312 17.90 3.64 3.70
CA VAL A 312 18.34 4.52 2.61
C VAL A 312 19.80 4.93 2.79
N GLN A 313 20.23 5.24 4.04
CA GLN A 313 21.61 5.54 4.37
C GLN A 313 22.55 4.34 4.15
N VAL A 314 22.16 3.14 4.60
CA VAL A 314 22.93 1.90 4.38
C VAL A 314 23.12 1.60 2.89
N LEU A 315 22.08 1.85 2.09
CA LEU A 315 22.13 1.68 0.65
C LEU A 315 22.95 2.77 -0.07
N GLY A 316 23.28 3.88 0.61
CA GLY A 316 23.92 5.03 -0.01
C GLY A 316 23.03 5.69 -1.09
N LEU A 317 21.71 5.50 -1.01
CA LEU A 317 20.78 6.08 -1.97
C LEU A 317 20.57 7.56 -1.68
N THR A 318 20.49 8.35 -2.75
CA THR A 318 20.17 9.78 -2.68
C THR A 318 18.99 10.08 -3.61
N ALA A 319 18.23 11.12 -3.31
CA ALA A 319 17.14 11.56 -4.18
C ALA A 319 17.68 11.92 -5.57
N GLN A 320 17.09 11.34 -6.58
CA GLN A 320 17.41 11.57 -8.00
C GLN A 320 16.37 12.50 -8.65
#